data_aec83764d8c09d9181e2fa39d3164bd6
#
_entry.id   aec83764d8c09d9181e2fa39d3164bd6
#
_cell.length_a   1.000
_cell.length_b   1.000
_cell.length_c   1.000
_cell.angle_alpha   90.00
_cell.angle_beta   90.00
_cell.angle_gamma   90.00
#
_symmetry.space_group_name_H-M   'P 1'
#
loop_
_entity.id
_entity.type
_entity.pdbx_description
1 polymer ?
#
loop_
_entity_poly.entity_id
_entity_poly.type
_entity_poly.pdbx_seq_one_letter_code
_entity_poly.pdbx_strand_id
1 'polypeptide(L)'
;MSEILLELKNIKKSFSPGEAVLDDISLTVARGEFVTLLGSSGCGKTTTLRIIAGLEQADSGSVWINGQNVTELEPDKRDVNTVFQNYALFPHMNVAENIGYGLKLRKVSKAEIKKKVAQMLELVQLEGYEKRKPSELSGGQKQRVAIARALVNNPKVLLLDEPLGALDLQLRRAMQTELKHLQKKLGITFIYITHDQEEAINMSDRIAVMDGGRILQIGTPDEIYNHPKTSYVATFVGNANILHGIVESVENENVVIDLGCGKISAGSGMDKDSAKLQPGEPVTLAVRSENVRLHDRDTEGLPATVLEKNFAGGQLRVTLQLQDHTVLTASRYGINTEVREGQQIFCSFRPEDAVLVDREEAYE
;
A
#
# COMPACT_ATOMS: atom_id res chain seq x y z
N MET A 1 12.47 21.63 -0.81
CA MET A 1 12.57 20.18 -1.06
C MET A 1 12.79 19.49 0.27
N SER A 2 12.03 18.47 0.60
CA SER A 2 12.22 17.67 1.81
C SER A 2 13.56 16.92 1.72
N GLU A 3 14.30 16.86 2.83
CA GLU A 3 15.58 16.15 2.90
C GLU A 3 15.38 14.65 2.70
N ILE A 4 16.05 14.04 1.70
CA ILE A 4 16.00 12.60 1.45
C ILE A 4 16.76 11.89 2.58
N LEU A 5 16.10 10.94 3.25
CA LEU A 5 16.68 10.17 4.34
C LEU A 5 17.10 8.76 3.93
N LEU A 6 16.26 8.07 3.13
CA LEU A 6 16.55 6.73 2.61
C LEU A 6 16.46 6.76 1.08
N GLU A 7 17.43 6.12 0.43
CA GLU A 7 17.45 5.98 -1.02
C GLU A 7 17.90 4.56 -1.42
N LEU A 8 17.10 3.91 -2.23
CA LEU A 8 17.43 2.68 -2.93
C LEU A 8 17.69 3.02 -4.40
N LYS A 9 18.79 2.53 -4.96
CA LYS A 9 19.19 2.77 -6.36
C LYS A 9 19.37 1.45 -7.07
N ASN A 10 18.50 1.13 -8.02
CA ASN A 10 18.58 0.01 -8.94
C ASN A 10 18.88 -1.33 -8.24
N ILE A 11 18.18 -1.60 -7.14
CA ILE A 11 18.37 -2.81 -6.35
C ILE A 11 17.85 -4.02 -7.12
N LYS A 12 18.74 -5.01 -7.30
CA LYS A 12 18.40 -6.32 -7.87
C LYS A 12 18.75 -7.42 -6.88
N LYS A 13 17.91 -8.47 -6.86
CA LYS A 13 18.12 -9.65 -6.04
C LYS A 13 17.52 -10.89 -6.65
N SER A 14 18.31 -11.96 -6.69
CA SER A 14 17.88 -13.32 -7.07
C SER A 14 18.34 -14.31 -6.00
N PHE A 15 17.53 -15.31 -5.69
CA PHE A 15 17.93 -16.42 -4.81
C PHE A 15 18.28 -17.69 -5.60
N SER A 16 17.83 -17.77 -6.86
CA SER A 16 18.12 -18.86 -7.77
C SER A 16 18.48 -18.29 -9.15
N PRO A 17 19.35 -18.95 -9.94
CA PRO A 17 19.68 -18.51 -11.27
C PRO A 17 18.42 -18.37 -12.15
N GLY A 18 18.20 -17.19 -12.69
CA GLY A 18 17.06 -16.89 -13.59
C GLY A 18 15.75 -16.46 -12.90
N GLU A 19 15.66 -16.47 -11.57
CA GLU A 19 14.48 -16.02 -10.83
C GLU A 19 14.80 -14.73 -10.04
N ALA A 20 14.61 -13.59 -10.67
CA ALA A 20 14.74 -12.30 -10.00
C ALA A 20 13.57 -12.09 -9.02
N VAL A 21 13.88 -11.91 -7.73
CA VAL A 21 12.91 -11.54 -6.68
C VAL A 21 12.76 -10.03 -6.62
N LEU A 22 13.84 -9.29 -6.91
CA LEU A 22 13.81 -7.86 -7.11
C LEU A 22 14.51 -7.53 -8.42
N ASP A 23 13.85 -6.71 -9.24
CA ASP A 23 14.36 -6.27 -10.52
C ASP A 23 14.21 -4.75 -10.64
N ASP A 24 15.33 -4.06 -10.40
CA ASP A 24 15.47 -2.61 -10.54
C ASP A 24 14.61 -1.79 -9.58
N ILE A 25 14.63 -2.13 -8.28
CA ILE A 25 13.93 -1.34 -7.26
C ILE A 25 14.68 -0.04 -6.98
N SER A 26 14.03 1.08 -7.30
CA SER A 26 14.49 2.43 -6.98
C SER A 26 13.42 3.16 -6.17
N LEU A 27 13.80 3.71 -4.99
CA LEU A 27 12.88 4.36 -4.06
C LEU A 27 13.60 5.46 -3.29
N THR A 28 13.03 6.63 -3.23
CA THR A 28 13.48 7.73 -2.35
C THR A 28 12.44 7.99 -1.26
N VAL A 29 12.90 8.17 -0.02
CA VAL A 29 12.05 8.45 1.13
C VAL A 29 12.56 9.68 1.86
N ALA A 30 11.67 10.61 2.12
CA ALA A 30 12.00 11.84 2.83
C ALA A 30 12.08 11.62 4.35
N ARG A 31 12.74 12.53 5.04
CA ARG A 31 12.78 12.54 6.51
C ARG A 31 11.39 12.74 7.10
N GLY A 32 11.01 11.87 8.03
CA GLY A 32 9.70 11.92 8.70
C GLY A 32 8.52 11.46 7.84
N GLU A 33 8.81 10.83 6.69
CA GLU A 33 7.78 10.29 5.80
C GLU A 33 7.34 8.88 6.23
N PHE A 34 6.07 8.57 6.05
CA PHE A 34 5.50 7.24 6.20
C PHE A 34 5.28 6.63 4.80
N VAL A 35 6.18 5.74 4.38
CA VAL A 35 6.08 5.06 3.08
C VAL A 35 5.67 3.61 3.27
N THR A 36 4.66 3.18 2.52
CA THR A 36 4.22 1.79 2.50
C THR A 36 4.64 1.08 1.21
N LEU A 37 5.26 -0.08 1.35
CA LEU A 37 5.42 -1.05 0.27
C LEU A 37 4.19 -1.96 0.26
N LEU A 38 3.35 -1.84 -0.75
CA LEU A 38 2.09 -2.56 -0.90
C LEU A 38 2.19 -3.52 -2.09
N GLY A 39 1.67 -4.74 -1.98
CA GLY A 39 1.67 -5.70 -3.09
C GLY A 39 1.25 -7.09 -2.65
N SER A 40 1.10 -7.99 -3.61
CA SER A 40 0.76 -9.40 -3.38
C SER A 40 1.85 -10.14 -2.61
N SER A 41 1.53 -11.32 -2.06
CA SER A 41 2.54 -12.18 -1.42
C SER A 41 3.59 -12.61 -2.43
N GLY A 42 4.87 -12.56 -2.05
CA GLY A 42 5.97 -12.95 -2.92
C GLY A 42 6.48 -11.88 -3.89
N CYS A 43 5.89 -10.68 -3.98
CA CYS A 43 6.34 -9.62 -4.89
C CYS A 43 7.65 -8.90 -4.47
N GLY A 44 8.33 -9.33 -3.40
CA GLY A 44 9.66 -8.79 -3.02
C GLY A 44 9.68 -7.80 -1.85
N LYS A 45 8.55 -7.43 -1.23
CA LYS A 45 8.47 -6.44 -0.12
C LYS A 45 9.39 -6.75 1.05
N THR A 46 9.28 -7.95 1.63
CA THR A 46 10.12 -8.39 2.76
C THR A 46 11.59 -8.47 2.37
N THR A 47 11.91 -8.88 1.14
CA THR A 47 13.28 -8.87 0.63
C THR A 47 13.85 -7.46 0.55
N THR A 48 13.06 -6.50 0.04
CA THR A 48 13.43 -5.07 0.02
C THR A 48 13.70 -4.54 1.43
N LEU A 49 12.81 -4.83 2.38
CA LEU A 49 12.99 -4.42 3.78
C LEU A 49 14.26 -5.03 4.39
N ARG A 50 14.51 -6.34 4.14
CA ARG A 50 15.72 -7.02 4.65
C ARG A 50 17.00 -6.43 4.06
N ILE A 51 16.99 -6.00 2.79
CA ILE A 51 18.13 -5.32 2.17
C ILE A 51 18.36 -3.95 2.82
N ILE A 52 17.31 -3.16 3.11
CA ILE A 52 17.42 -1.89 3.85
C ILE A 52 18.01 -2.14 5.24
N ALA A 53 17.55 -3.19 5.93
CA ALA A 53 18.01 -3.56 7.26
C ALA A 53 19.46 -4.10 7.29
N GLY A 54 20.02 -4.49 6.15
CA GLY A 54 21.32 -5.20 6.07
C GLY A 54 21.25 -6.67 6.44
N LEU A 55 20.05 -7.25 6.53
CA LEU A 55 19.79 -8.66 6.80
C LEU A 55 19.88 -9.53 5.54
N GLU A 56 19.90 -8.91 4.37
CA GLU A 56 20.06 -9.52 3.06
C GLU A 56 20.96 -8.61 2.22
N GLN A 57 21.81 -9.17 1.38
CA GLN A 57 22.64 -8.43 0.43
C GLN A 57 21.95 -8.35 -0.92
N ALA A 58 21.98 -7.16 -1.54
CA ALA A 58 21.56 -7.00 -2.92
C ALA A 58 22.64 -7.59 -3.86
N ASP A 59 22.22 -8.15 -5.01
CA ASP A 59 23.15 -8.62 -6.03
C ASP A 59 23.75 -7.45 -6.82
N SER A 60 22.99 -6.34 -6.93
CA SER A 60 23.44 -5.05 -7.49
C SER A 60 22.62 -3.89 -6.94
N GLY A 61 23.07 -2.69 -7.21
CA GLY A 61 22.46 -1.45 -6.72
C GLY A 61 23.07 -0.98 -5.40
N SER A 62 22.46 0.04 -4.78
CA SER A 62 22.98 0.59 -3.54
C SER A 62 21.91 1.14 -2.61
N VAL A 63 22.17 1.07 -1.29
CA VAL A 63 21.32 1.59 -0.21
C VAL A 63 22.01 2.76 0.45
N TRP A 64 21.32 3.89 0.56
CA TRP A 64 21.82 5.10 1.18
C TRP A 64 20.90 5.52 2.32
N ILE A 65 21.48 5.84 3.48
CA ILE A 65 20.74 6.34 4.64
C ILE A 65 21.42 7.62 5.11
N ASN A 66 20.64 8.71 5.16
CA ASN A 66 21.12 10.03 5.58
C ASN A 66 22.40 10.46 4.80
N GLY A 67 22.40 10.24 3.49
CA GLY A 67 23.52 10.60 2.60
C GLY A 67 24.74 9.67 2.67
N GLN A 68 24.72 8.64 3.52
CA GLN A 68 25.77 7.65 3.62
C GLN A 68 25.40 6.37 2.88
N ASN A 69 26.31 5.85 2.05
CA ASN A 69 26.18 4.52 1.47
C ASN A 69 26.34 3.47 2.56
N VAL A 70 25.31 2.63 2.78
CA VAL A 70 25.28 1.59 3.82
C VAL A 70 25.17 0.18 3.21
N THR A 71 25.34 0.03 1.90
CA THR A 71 25.11 -1.23 1.16
C THR A 71 25.86 -2.40 1.79
N GLU A 72 27.14 -2.20 2.11
CA GLU A 72 28.02 -3.23 2.68
C GLU A 72 28.10 -3.22 4.21
N LEU A 73 27.32 -2.32 4.87
CA LEU A 73 27.36 -2.24 6.33
C LEU A 73 26.51 -3.34 6.97
N GLU A 74 27.05 -3.95 8.02
CA GLU A 74 26.34 -4.88 8.89
C GLU A 74 25.10 -4.24 9.53
N PRO A 75 24.05 -5.02 9.87
CA PRO A 75 22.79 -4.51 10.40
C PRO A 75 22.94 -3.62 11.64
N ASP A 76 23.86 -3.95 12.55
CA ASP A 76 24.10 -3.22 13.80
C ASP A 76 24.77 -1.84 13.60
N LYS A 77 25.33 -1.61 12.42
CA LYS A 77 25.97 -0.35 12.01
C LYS A 77 25.07 0.57 11.23
N ARG A 78 23.85 0.14 10.89
CA ARG A 78 22.85 0.95 10.19
C ARG A 78 21.93 1.65 11.19
N ASP A 79 21.57 2.91 10.93
CA ASP A 79 20.65 3.68 11.78
C ASP A 79 19.17 3.29 11.51
N VAL A 80 18.90 1.99 11.45
CA VAL A 80 17.57 1.42 11.24
C VAL A 80 17.25 0.39 12.32
N ASN A 81 15.97 0.24 12.64
CA ASN A 81 15.49 -0.86 13.47
C ASN A 81 14.27 -1.51 12.82
N THR A 82 14.10 -2.81 13.05
CA THR A 82 13.02 -3.60 12.44
C THR A 82 12.07 -4.15 13.50
N VAL A 83 10.77 -4.02 13.23
CA VAL A 83 9.70 -4.75 13.92
C VAL A 83 9.23 -5.86 12.97
N PHE A 84 9.41 -7.11 13.36
CA PHE A 84 9.05 -8.28 12.57
C PHE A 84 7.57 -8.65 12.76
N GLN A 85 7.00 -9.37 11.82
CA GLN A 85 5.61 -9.83 11.82
C GLN A 85 5.21 -10.61 13.09
N ASN A 86 6.11 -11.43 13.63
CA ASN A 86 5.90 -12.19 14.87
C ASN A 86 6.36 -11.45 16.13
N TYR A 87 6.64 -10.13 16.00
CA TYR A 87 7.17 -9.24 17.04
C TYR A 87 8.55 -9.63 17.59
N ALA A 88 9.00 -10.87 17.44
CA ALA A 88 10.29 -11.42 17.86
C ALA A 88 10.71 -10.99 19.29
N LEU A 89 9.76 -10.97 20.26
CA LEU A 89 10.07 -10.68 21.65
C LEU A 89 10.83 -11.84 22.28
N PHE A 90 11.81 -11.52 23.12
CA PHE A 90 12.56 -12.52 23.90
C PHE A 90 11.67 -13.13 24.98
N PRO A 91 11.26 -14.40 24.87
CA PRO A 91 10.24 -14.99 25.75
C PRO A 91 10.70 -15.15 27.20
N HIS A 92 12.01 -15.25 27.44
CA HIS A 92 12.63 -15.40 28.75
C HIS A 92 12.86 -14.07 29.48
N MET A 93 12.72 -12.93 28.78
CA MET A 93 12.88 -11.58 29.30
C MET A 93 11.52 -10.95 29.60
N ASN A 94 11.44 -10.10 30.62
CA ASN A 94 10.28 -9.26 30.86
C ASN A 94 10.21 -8.07 29.88
N VAL A 95 9.14 -7.27 29.97
CA VAL A 95 8.90 -6.11 29.08
C VAL A 95 10.05 -5.10 29.17
N ALA A 96 10.48 -4.72 30.38
CA ALA A 96 11.56 -3.77 30.57
C ALA A 96 12.89 -4.27 30.00
N GLU A 97 13.18 -5.55 30.17
CA GLU A 97 14.38 -6.19 29.64
C GLU A 97 14.35 -6.27 28.10
N ASN A 98 13.18 -6.60 27.51
CA ASN A 98 12.99 -6.58 26.07
C ASN A 98 13.27 -5.18 25.48
N ILE A 99 12.64 -4.14 26.04
CA ILE A 99 12.83 -2.76 25.57
C ILE A 99 14.27 -2.32 25.75
N GLY A 100 14.86 -2.55 26.93
CA GLY A 100 16.21 -2.10 27.26
C GLY A 100 17.35 -2.91 26.63
N TYR A 101 17.06 -3.99 25.92
CA TYR A 101 18.06 -4.94 25.44
C TYR A 101 19.14 -4.29 24.56
N GLY A 102 18.73 -3.51 23.55
CA GLY A 102 19.67 -2.82 22.65
C GLY A 102 20.58 -1.81 23.38
N LEU A 103 20.03 -1.09 24.37
CA LEU A 103 20.82 -0.17 25.19
C LEU A 103 21.86 -0.91 26.07
N LYS A 104 21.48 -2.09 26.57
CA LYS A 104 22.40 -2.95 27.33
C LYS A 104 23.58 -3.42 26.48
N LEU A 105 23.35 -3.81 25.23
CA LEU A 105 24.41 -4.18 24.27
C LEU A 105 25.34 -3.01 23.99
N ARG A 106 24.82 -1.79 23.91
CA ARG A 106 25.59 -0.55 23.76
C ARG A 106 26.28 -0.09 25.05
N LYS A 107 26.24 -0.89 26.12
CA LYS A 107 26.86 -0.60 27.41
C LYS A 107 26.38 0.69 28.08
N VAL A 108 25.13 1.10 27.82
CA VAL A 108 24.49 2.25 28.49
C VAL A 108 24.29 1.94 29.97
N SER A 109 24.40 2.95 30.84
CA SER A 109 24.27 2.78 32.29
C SER A 109 22.89 2.25 32.70
N LYS A 110 22.80 1.44 33.75
CA LYS A 110 21.53 0.88 34.26
C LYS A 110 20.50 1.98 34.61
N ALA A 111 20.98 3.11 35.16
CA ALA A 111 20.11 4.24 35.50
C ALA A 111 19.48 4.88 34.24
N GLU A 112 20.28 5.08 33.20
CA GLU A 112 19.80 5.63 31.93
C GLU A 112 18.90 4.66 31.18
N ILE A 113 19.20 3.34 31.17
CA ILE A 113 18.32 2.31 30.62
C ILE A 113 16.96 2.39 31.31
N LYS A 114 16.91 2.41 32.65
CA LYS A 114 15.65 2.50 33.41
C LYS A 114 14.85 3.73 33.02
N LYS A 115 15.50 4.90 32.88
CA LYS A 115 14.87 6.16 32.46
C LYS A 115 14.28 6.05 31.05
N LYS A 116 15.06 5.55 30.07
CA LYS A 116 14.61 5.42 28.68
C LYS A 116 13.50 4.39 28.54
N VAL A 117 13.57 3.26 29.25
CA VAL A 117 12.52 2.25 29.27
C VAL A 117 11.20 2.82 29.81
N ALA A 118 11.23 3.60 30.89
CA ALA A 118 10.04 4.25 31.44
C ALA A 118 9.42 5.22 30.43
N GLN A 119 10.23 6.02 29.74
CA GLN A 119 9.76 6.92 28.67
C GLN A 119 9.13 6.16 27.50
N MET A 120 9.71 5.01 27.11
CA MET A 120 9.14 4.19 26.05
C MET A 120 7.80 3.55 26.46
N LEU A 121 7.70 3.09 27.72
CA LEU A 121 6.45 2.52 28.24
C LEU A 121 5.32 3.56 28.31
N GLU A 122 5.64 4.79 28.75
CA GLU A 122 4.71 5.92 28.69
C GLU A 122 4.27 6.21 27.24
N LEU A 123 5.24 6.24 26.30
CA LEU A 123 5.00 6.52 24.89
C LEU A 123 4.02 5.52 24.25
N VAL A 124 4.14 4.23 24.61
CA VAL A 124 3.29 3.15 24.07
C VAL A 124 2.14 2.77 25.02
N GLN A 125 1.87 3.56 26.06
CA GLN A 125 0.76 3.37 27.01
C GLN A 125 0.79 2.00 27.72
N LEU A 126 1.96 1.59 28.19
CA LEU A 126 2.18 0.33 28.90
C LEU A 126 2.86 0.53 30.26
N GLU A 127 2.58 1.66 30.95
CA GLU A 127 3.08 1.89 32.31
C GLU A 127 2.56 0.79 33.25
N GLY A 128 3.41 0.31 34.14
CA GLY A 128 3.07 -0.76 35.07
C GLY A 128 3.26 -2.19 34.50
N TYR A 129 3.64 -2.32 33.24
CA TYR A 129 3.86 -3.63 32.59
C TYR A 129 5.34 -4.09 32.62
N GLU A 130 6.22 -3.36 33.26
CA GLU A 130 7.69 -3.55 33.23
C GLU A 130 8.12 -4.99 33.55
N LYS A 131 7.45 -5.62 34.51
CA LYS A 131 7.80 -6.96 35.03
C LYS A 131 7.08 -8.11 34.31
N ARG A 132 6.07 -7.83 33.48
CA ARG A 132 5.33 -8.87 32.75
C ARG A 132 6.21 -9.55 31.71
N LYS A 133 5.95 -10.84 31.47
CA LYS A 133 6.57 -11.59 30.37
C LYS A 133 5.72 -11.51 29.10
N PRO A 134 6.31 -11.75 27.93
CA PRO A 134 5.56 -11.76 26.66
C PRO A 134 4.36 -12.70 26.64
N SER A 135 4.40 -13.83 27.37
CA SER A 135 3.28 -14.77 27.50
C SER A 135 2.05 -14.20 28.22
N GLU A 136 2.23 -13.13 29.01
CA GLU A 136 1.18 -12.47 29.78
C GLU A 136 0.56 -11.27 29.05
N LEU A 137 0.95 -11.04 27.77
CA LEU A 137 0.53 -9.91 26.97
C LEU A 137 -0.42 -10.31 25.85
N SER A 138 -1.41 -9.45 25.55
CA SER A 138 -2.21 -9.57 24.34
C SER A 138 -1.38 -9.29 23.07
N GLY A 139 -1.90 -9.61 21.90
CA GLY A 139 -1.25 -9.37 20.61
C GLY A 139 -0.85 -7.88 20.42
N GLY A 140 -1.78 -6.96 20.66
CA GLY A 140 -1.50 -5.51 20.57
C GLY A 140 -0.48 -5.03 21.60
N GLN A 141 -0.49 -5.59 22.83
CA GLN A 141 0.52 -5.28 23.85
C GLN A 141 1.91 -5.77 23.44
N LYS A 142 2.03 -6.99 22.87
CA LYS A 142 3.29 -7.50 22.32
C LYS A 142 3.84 -6.61 21.23
N GLN A 143 2.97 -6.16 20.33
CA GLN A 143 3.33 -5.22 19.27
C GLN A 143 3.87 -3.90 19.83
N ARG A 144 3.17 -3.27 20.77
CA ARG A 144 3.62 -2.04 21.44
C ARG A 144 4.98 -2.21 22.10
N VAL A 145 5.24 -3.34 22.77
CA VAL A 145 6.56 -3.66 23.34
C VAL A 145 7.63 -3.79 22.24
N ALA A 146 7.32 -4.42 21.11
CA ALA A 146 8.25 -4.55 19.98
C ALA A 146 8.60 -3.19 19.37
N ILE A 147 7.60 -2.31 19.20
CA ILE A 147 7.79 -0.93 18.74
C ILE A 147 8.64 -0.16 19.74
N ALA A 148 8.33 -0.21 21.03
CA ALA A 148 9.12 0.45 22.08
C ALA A 148 10.58 -0.03 22.09
N ARG A 149 10.81 -1.34 21.91
CA ARG A 149 12.15 -1.93 21.79
C ARG A 149 12.90 -1.41 20.56
N ALA A 150 12.21 -1.21 19.46
CA ALA A 150 12.83 -0.67 18.26
C ALA A 150 13.13 0.83 18.41
N LEU A 151 12.24 1.59 19.02
CA LEU A 151 12.35 3.05 19.18
C LEU A 151 13.37 3.49 20.25
N VAL A 152 13.61 2.68 21.30
CA VAL A 152 14.47 3.05 22.43
C VAL A 152 15.91 3.38 22.00
N ASN A 153 16.35 2.83 20.86
CA ASN A 153 17.66 3.09 20.26
C ASN A 153 17.71 4.38 19.42
N ASN A 154 16.57 5.09 19.28
CA ASN A 154 16.41 6.31 18.51
C ASN A 154 16.86 6.17 17.04
N PRO A 155 16.30 5.19 16.28
CA PRO A 155 16.67 4.97 14.89
C PRO A 155 16.22 6.12 14.01
N LYS A 156 16.91 6.34 12.87
CA LYS A 156 16.45 7.29 11.85
C LYS A 156 15.30 6.73 11.01
N VAL A 157 15.31 5.42 10.76
CA VAL A 157 14.28 4.71 10.01
C VAL A 157 13.76 3.54 10.84
N LEU A 158 12.44 3.42 10.96
CA LEU A 158 11.76 2.26 11.52
C LEU A 158 11.16 1.42 10.39
N LEU A 159 11.56 0.16 10.33
CA LEU A 159 11.09 -0.82 9.37
C LEU A 159 10.03 -1.69 10.04
N LEU A 160 8.86 -1.84 9.41
CA LEU A 160 7.70 -2.55 9.96
C LEU A 160 7.25 -3.62 8.95
N ASP A 161 7.49 -4.90 9.27
CA ASP A 161 7.16 -6.04 8.41
C ASP A 161 5.82 -6.65 8.84
N GLU A 162 4.74 -6.30 8.16
CA GLU A 162 3.34 -6.73 8.41
C GLU A 162 2.94 -6.72 9.92
N PRO A 163 3.19 -5.64 10.66
CA PRO A 163 3.10 -5.67 12.12
C PRO A 163 1.66 -5.84 12.64
N LEU A 164 0.63 -5.58 11.81
CA LEU A 164 -0.78 -5.65 12.18
C LEU A 164 -1.47 -6.95 11.74
N GLY A 165 -0.80 -7.80 10.94
CA GLY A 165 -1.40 -8.97 10.31
C GLY A 165 -1.99 -10.02 11.28
N ALA A 166 -1.47 -10.11 12.50
CA ALA A 166 -1.92 -11.06 13.52
C ALA A 166 -3.04 -10.53 14.43
N LEU A 167 -3.53 -9.30 14.21
CA LEU A 167 -4.55 -8.66 15.05
C LEU A 167 -5.96 -8.83 14.46
N ASP A 168 -6.97 -8.89 15.34
CA ASP A 168 -8.37 -8.78 14.94
C ASP A 168 -8.68 -7.39 14.34
N LEU A 169 -9.78 -7.28 13.60
CA LEU A 169 -10.12 -6.08 12.83
C LEU A 169 -10.24 -4.82 13.70
N GLN A 170 -10.89 -4.93 14.87
CA GLN A 170 -11.11 -3.76 15.73
C GLN A 170 -9.79 -3.26 16.32
N LEU A 171 -8.96 -4.17 16.82
CA LEU A 171 -7.65 -3.85 17.38
C LEU A 171 -6.71 -3.34 16.29
N ARG A 172 -6.75 -3.91 15.08
CA ARG A 172 -5.97 -3.48 13.92
C ARG A 172 -6.24 -2.00 13.59
N ARG A 173 -7.51 -1.59 13.47
CA ARG A 173 -7.89 -0.18 13.21
C ARG A 173 -7.43 0.77 14.30
N ALA A 174 -7.55 0.38 15.57
CA ALA A 174 -7.04 1.18 16.67
C ALA A 174 -5.51 1.36 16.60
N MET A 175 -4.79 0.28 16.28
CA MET A 175 -3.33 0.29 16.15
C MET A 175 -2.84 1.08 14.93
N GLN A 176 -3.56 1.09 13.80
CA GLN A 176 -3.26 1.96 12.64
C GLN A 176 -3.24 3.43 13.06
N THR A 177 -4.30 3.88 13.74
CA THR A 177 -4.41 5.26 14.23
C THR A 177 -3.27 5.60 15.20
N GLU A 178 -2.96 4.69 16.11
CA GLU A 178 -1.89 4.87 17.09
C GLU A 178 -0.50 4.96 16.45
N LEU A 179 -0.19 4.07 15.49
CA LEU A 179 1.07 4.09 14.75
C LEU A 179 1.27 5.40 13.98
N LYS A 180 0.23 5.88 13.31
CA LYS A 180 0.27 7.15 12.56
C LYS A 180 0.51 8.34 13.51
N HIS A 181 -0.17 8.38 14.66
CA HIS A 181 0.05 9.40 15.67
C HIS A 181 1.47 9.34 16.25
N LEU A 182 1.95 8.13 16.54
CA LEU A 182 3.31 7.92 17.06
C LEU A 182 4.37 8.41 16.09
N GLN A 183 4.24 8.06 14.81
CA GLN A 183 5.14 8.49 13.75
C GLN A 183 5.20 10.02 13.65
N LYS A 184 4.03 10.69 13.60
CA LYS A 184 3.95 12.15 13.56
C LYS A 184 4.55 12.81 14.80
N LYS A 185 4.27 12.28 16.00
CA LYS A 185 4.79 12.80 17.28
C LYS A 185 6.31 12.72 17.36
N LEU A 186 6.90 11.65 16.81
CA LEU A 186 8.34 11.41 16.88
C LEU A 186 9.11 11.99 15.69
N GLY A 187 8.43 12.28 14.55
CA GLY A 187 9.06 12.72 13.31
C GLY A 187 10.05 11.69 12.71
N ILE A 188 9.87 10.41 13.03
CA ILE A 188 10.71 9.32 12.52
C ILE A 188 10.17 8.85 11.16
N THR A 189 11.08 8.47 10.26
CA THR A 189 10.71 7.89 8.96
C THR A 189 10.31 6.43 9.13
N PHE A 190 9.16 6.05 8.56
CA PHE A 190 8.63 4.68 8.59
C PHE A 190 8.65 4.07 7.20
N ILE A 191 9.16 2.83 7.11
CA ILE A 191 8.93 1.94 5.97
C ILE A 191 8.03 0.81 6.47
N TYR A 192 6.84 0.75 5.91
CA TYR A 192 5.79 -0.18 6.32
C TYR A 192 5.52 -1.19 5.22
N ILE A 193 5.44 -2.46 5.54
CA ILE A 193 5.04 -3.51 4.61
C ILE A 193 3.66 -4.02 4.98
N THR A 194 2.80 -4.11 4.01
CA THR A 194 1.49 -4.77 4.13
C THR A 194 1.03 -5.34 2.79
N HIS A 195 0.06 -6.23 2.85
CA HIS A 195 -0.77 -6.64 1.72
C HIS A 195 -2.21 -6.09 1.86
N ASP A 196 -2.50 -5.37 2.94
CA ASP A 196 -3.81 -4.77 3.23
C ASP A 196 -3.86 -3.35 2.65
N GLN A 197 -4.79 -3.15 1.70
CA GLN A 197 -4.98 -1.88 1.01
C GLN A 197 -5.52 -0.78 1.93
N GLU A 198 -6.42 -1.16 2.90
CA GLU A 198 -6.99 -0.21 3.86
C GLU A 198 -5.88 0.36 4.75
N GLU A 199 -4.92 -0.47 5.18
CA GLU A 199 -3.76 -0.01 5.93
C GLU A 199 -2.91 0.97 5.14
N ALA A 200 -2.57 0.62 3.89
CA ALA A 200 -1.74 1.46 3.03
C ALA A 200 -2.38 2.83 2.78
N ILE A 201 -3.66 2.86 2.42
CA ILE A 201 -4.40 4.11 2.13
C ILE A 201 -4.53 4.99 3.38
N ASN A 202 -4.85 4.40 4.55
CA ASN A 202 -5.14 5.18 5.76
C ASN A 202 -3.89 5.74 6.44
N MET A 203 -2.76 5.06 6.33
CA MET A 203 -1.58 5.37 7.14
C MET A 203 -0.49 6.14 6.40
N SER A 204 -0.36 5.94 5.10
CA SER A 204 0.81 6.37 4.33
C SER A 204 0.75 7.83 3.88
N ASP A 205 1.91 8.45 3.81
CA ASP A 205 2.10 9.68 3.04
C ASP A 205 2.31 9.35 1.56
N ARG A 206 3.03 8.24 1.27
CA ARG A 206 3.18 7.65 -0.07
C ARG A 206 3.12 6.13 -0.01
N ILE A 207 2.62 5.55 -1.11
CA ILE A 207 2.52 4.11 -1.32
C ILE A 207 3.37 3.75 -2.54
N ALA A 208 4.22 2.74 -2.40
CA ALA A 208 4.90 2.08 -3.52
C ALA A 208 4.20 0.74 -3.78
N VAL A 209 3.48 0.64 -4.89
CA VAL A 209 2.79 -0.61 -5.30
C VAL A 209 3.79 -1.49 -6.02
N MET A 210 3.97 -2.70 -5.51
CA MET A 210 4.94 -3.68 -6.02
C MET A 210 4.24 -4.90 -6.63
N ASP A 211 4.74 -5.34 -7.76
CA ASP A 211 4.40 -6.63 -8.36
C ASP A 211 5.59 -7.20 -9.15
N GLY A 212 5.72 -8.54 -9.19
CA GLY A 212 6.77 -9.23 -9.95
C GLY A 212 8.20 -8.73 -9.68
N GLY A 213 8.49 -8.27 -8.46
CA GLY A 213 9.81 -7.77 -8.09
C GLY A 213 10.11 -6.33 -8.52
N ARG A 214 9.12 -5.60 -9.03
CA ARG A 214 9.23 -4.21 -9.50
C ARG A 214 8.29 -3.29 -8.76
N ILE A 215 8.58 -1.99 -8.75
CA ILE A 215 7.65 -0.96 -8.33
C ILE A 215 6.89 -0.47 -9.56
N LEU A 216 5.57 -0.69 -9.59
CA LEU A 216 4.73 -0.30 -10.70
C LEU A 216 4.29 1.17 -10.62
N GLN A 217 4.05 1.65 -9.40
CA GLN A 217 3.67 3.05 -9.16
C GLN A 217 4.07 3.48 -7.76
N ILE A 218 4.53 4.72 -7.62
CA ILE A 218 4.73 5.41 -6.35
C ILE A 218 3.91 6.70 -6.37
N GLY A 219 3.12 6.94 -5.34
CA GLY A 219 2.33 8.16 -5.22
C GLY A 219 1.67 8.29 -3.86
N THR A 220 0.96 9.39 -3.65
CA THR A 220 0.06 9.57 -2.51
C THR A 220 -1.09 8.56 -2.57
N PRO A 221 -1.78 8.28 -1.45
CA PRO A 221 -2.97 7.42 -1.47
C PRO A 221 -4.00 7.84 -2.52
N ASP A 222 -4.20 9.15 -2.71
CA ASP A 222 -5.11 9.71 -3.71
C ASP A 222 -4.66 9.39 -5.15
N GLU A 223 -3.37 9.61 -5.47
CA GLU A 223 -2.81 9.28 -6.80
C GLU A 223 -2.90 7.79 -7.12
N ILE A 224 -2.59 6.92 -6.15
CA ILE A 224 -2.67 5.46 -6.34
C ILE A 224 -4.11 4.99 -6.56
N TYR A 225 -5.07 5.58 -5.82
CA TYR A 225 -6.47 5.18 -5.91
C TYR A 225 -7.20 5.79 -7.11
N ASN A 226 -7.09 7.10 -7.31
CA ASN A 226 -7.84 7.83 -8.33
C ASN A 226 -7.13 7.92 -9.68
N HIS A 227 -5.79 7.79 -9.72
CA HIS A 227 -4.96 7.88 -10.91
C HIS A 227 -4.02 6.68 -11.06
N PRO A 228 -4.55 5.45 -11.11
CA PRO A 228 -3.72 4.26 -11.30
C PRO A 228 -3.06 4.30 -12.68
N LYS A 229 -1.76 3.94 -12.76
CA LYS A 229 -1.03 3.87 -14.02
C LYS A 229 -1.25 2.57 -14.80
N THR A 230 -1.56 1.48 -14.08
CA THR A 230 -1.74 0.16 -14.68
C THR A 230 -3.05 -0.49 -14.23
N SER A 231 -3.58 -1.41 -15.06
CA SER A 231 -4.72 -2.25 -14.70
C SER A 231 -4.49 -3.05 -13.42
N TYR A 232 -3.24 -3.49 -13.20
CA TYR A 232 -2.85 -4.14 -11.95
C TYR A 232 -3.05 -3.21 -10.75
N VAL A 233 -2.51 -1.99 -10.77
CA VAL A 233 -2.68 -1.03 -9.66
C VAL A 233 -4.15 -0.71 -9.45
N ALA A 234 -4.92 -0.49 -10.53
CA ALA A 234 -6.35 -0.20 -10.47
C ALA A 234 -7.16 -1.32 -9.80
N THR A 235 -6.89 -2.57 -10.14
CA THR A 235 -7.60 -3.74 -9.60
C THR A 235 -7.09 -4.17 -8.23
N PHE A 236 -5.77 -4.07 -8.01
CA PHE A 236 -5.16 -4.44 -6.75
C PHE A 236 -5.46 -3.43 -5.63
N VAL A 237 -5.47 -2.11 -5.94
CA VAL A 237 -5.81 -1.06 -4.95
C VAL A 237 -7.25 -0.60 -5.17
N GLY A 238 -8.18 -1.32 -4.54
CA GLY A 238 -9.62 -1.11 -4.71
C GLY A 238 -10.21 -2.03 -5.79
N ASN A 239 -11.50 -1.89 -6.05
CA ASN A 239 -12.23 -2.74 -6.99
C ASN A 239 -12.55 -1.96 -8.28
N ALA A 240 -11.58 -1.87 -9.19
CA ALA A 240 -11.81 -1.25 -10.50
C ALA A 240 -12.30 -2.26 -11.53
N ASN A 241 -13.21 -1.84 -12.37
CA ASN A 241 -13.57 -2.51 -13.62
C ASN A 241 -12.54 -2.14 -14.68
N ILE A 242 -12.08 -3.12 -15.44
CA ILE A 242 -11.20 -2.90 -16.59
C ILE A 242 -12.02 -3.07 -17.86
N LEU A 243 -11.98 -2.03 -18.71
CA LEU A 243 -12.66 -1.96 -19.98
C LEU A 243 -11.64 -1.80 -21.10
N HIS A 244 -11.86 -2.51 -22.19
CA HIS A 244 -11.04 -2.38 -23.40
C HIS A 244 -11.87 -1.76 -24.51
N GLY A 245 -11.28 -0.83 -25.25
CA GLY A 245 -11.98 -0.17 -26.34
C GLY A 245 -11.02 0.40 -27.37
N ILE A 246 -11.59 1.04 -28.37
CA ILE A 246 -10.85 1.69 -29.45
C ILE A 246 -11.21 3.18 -29.45
N VAL A 247 -10.23 4.04 -29.53
CA VAL A 247 -10.44 5.49 -29.65
C VAL A 247 -11.19 5.79 -30.97
N GLU A 248 -12.37 6.38 -30.85
CA GLU A 248 -13.13 6.83 -32.02
C GLU A 248 -12.81 8.26 -32.40
N SER A 249 -12.79 9.17 -31.43
CA SER A 249 -12.44 10.58 -31.63
C SER A 249 -11.82 11.17 -30.36
N VAL A 250 -11.05 12.23 -30.56
CA VAL A 250 -10.47 13.05 -29.48
C VAL A 250 -11.01 14.46 -29.64
N GLU A 251 -11.85 14.91 -28.71
CA GLU A 251 -12.52 16.20 -28.73
C GLU A 251 -12.16 17.02 -27.50
N ASN A 252 -11.32 18.03 -27.65
CA ASN A 252 -10.83 18.91 -26.57
C ASN A 252 -10.23 18.12 -25.39
N GLU A 253 -10.98 18.01 -24.27
CA GLU A 253 -10.57 17.32 -23.04
C GLU A 253 -11.22 15.94 -22.89
N ASN A 254 -11.98 15.45 -23.86
CA ASN A 254 -12.66 14.16 -23.82
C ASN A 254 -12.23 13.26 -24.98
N VAL A 255 -12.07 11.98 -24.66
CA VAL A 255 -11.81 10.93 -25.64
C VAL A 255 -13.06 10.07 -25.73
N VAL A 256 -13.62 9.95 -26.94
CA VAL A 256 -14.73 9.03 -27.22
C VAL A 256 -14.15 7.67 -27.55
N ILE A 257 -14.60 6.65 -26.83
CA ILE A 257 -14.08 5.29 -26.93
C ILE A 257 -15.24 4.35 -27.27
N ASP A 258 -15.07 3.56 -28.30
CA ASP A 258 -15.98 2.48 -28.67
C ASP A 258 -15.57 1.19 -27.95
N LEU A 259 -16.47 0.65 -27.11
CA LEU A 259 -16.28 -0.60 -26.38
C LEU A 259 -16.83 -1.81 -27.18
N GLY A 260 -17.38 -1.61 -28.41
CA GLY A 260 -18.06 -2.66 -29.16
C GLY A 260 -19.49 -2.93 -28.71
N CYS A 261 -19.84 -2.66 -27.47
CA CYS A 261 -21.20 -2.76 -26.92
C CYS A 261 -21.84 -1.38 -26.67
N GLY A 262 -21.13 -0.31 -27.00
CA GLY A 262 -21.58 1.07 -26.86
C GLY A 262 -20.38 2.02 -26.73
N LYS A 263 -20.69 3.31 -26.83
CA LYS A 263 -19.66 4.36 -26.74
C LYS A 263 -19.67 5.04 -25.39
N ILE A 264 -18.51 5.37 -24.91
CA ILE A 264 -18.31 6.10 -23.67
C ILE A 264 -17.40 7.30 -23.92
N SER A 265 -17.49 8.30 -23.06
CA SER A 265 -16.51 9.37 -22.99
C SER A 265 -15.61 9.13 -21.78
N ALA A 266 -14.30 9.23 -21.97
CA ALA A 266 -13.32 9.29 -20.89
C ALA A 266 -12.75 10.70 -20.83
N GLY A 267 -12.54 11.21 -19.62
CA GLY A 267 -11.83 12.47 -19.46
C GLY A 267 -10.39 12.30 -19.92
N SER A 268 -9.84 13.28 -20.61
CA SER A 268 -8.41 13.31 -20.98
C SER A 268 -7.51 13.44 -19.73
N GLY A 269 -8.07 13.20 -18.55
CA GLY A 269 -7.54 13.26 -17.20
C GLY A 269 -6.13 13.77 -17.13
N MET A 270 -5.93 14.98 -16.70
CA MET A 270 -4.71 15.69 -16.31
C MET A 270 -3.32 15.23 -16.82
N ASP A 271 -3.22 14.10 -17.52
CA ASP A 271 -1.98 13.63 -18.12
C ASP A 271 -1.79 14.32 -19.47
N LYS A 272 -0.69 15.04 -19.61
CA LYS A 272 -0.25 15.67 -20.86
C LYS A 272 -0.17 14.69 -22.04
N ASP A 273 -0.29 13.41 -21.77
CA ASP A 273 -0.18 12.32 -22.72
C ASP A 273 -1.50 11.89 -23.37
N SER A 274 -2.65 12.22 -22.77
CA SER A 274 -3.96 11.99 -23.41
C SER A 274 -4.08 12.74 -24.77
N ALA A 275 -3.37 13.84 -24.92
CA ALA A 275 -3.29 14.61 -26.17
C ALA A 275 -2.60 13.86 -27.32
N LYS A 276 -1.96 12.70 -27.05
CA LYS A 276 -1.23 11.89 -28.06
C LYS A 276 -2.09 10.76 -28.64
N LEU A 277 -3.29 10.51 -28.09
CA LEU A 277 -4.17 9.43 -28.57
C LEU A 277 -4.67 9.73 -30.00
N GLN A 278 -4.73 8.69 -30.83
CA GLN A 278 -5.19 8.76 -32.20
C GLN A 278 -6.44 7.90 -32.41
N PRO A 279 -7.37 8.32 -33.26
CA PRO A 279 -8.49 7.46 -33.65
C PRO A 279 -8.00 6.10 -34.21
N GLY A 280 -8.61 5.02 -33.74
CA GLY A 280 -8.22 3.64 -34.07
C GLY A 280 -7.23 3.01 -33.10
N GLU A 281 -6.71 3.74 -32.10
CA GLU A 281 -5.79 3.24 -31.10
C GLU A 281 -6.55 2.40 -30.04
N PRO A 282 -6.07 1.17 -29.68
CA PRO A 282 -6.64 0.40 -28.60
C PRO A 282 -6.26 1.04 -27.26
N VAL A 283 -7.21 1.09 -26.34
CA VAL A 283 -7.03 1.67 -24.99
C VAL A 283 -7.65 0.77 -23.93
N THR A 284 -7.04 0.83 -22.74
CA THR A 284 -7.55 0.18 -21.51
C THR A 284 -7.97 1.26 -20.52
N LEU A 285 -9.14 1.09 -19.94
CA LEU A 285 -9.75 1.99 -18.97
C LEU A 285 -9.96 1.28 -17.65
N ALA A 286 -9.74 1.99 -16.56
CA ALA A 286 -10.13 1.59 -15.22
C ALA A 286 -11.28 2.47 -14.72
N VAL A 287 -12.37 1.84 -14.25
CA VAL A 287 -13.52 2.53 -13.65
C VAL A 287 -13.80 1.93 -12.28
N ARG A 288 -13.80 2.73 -11.24
CA ARG A 288 -14.10 2.27 -9.87
C ARG A 288 -15.53 1.75 -9.77
N SER A 289 -15.73 0.65 -9.04
CA SER A 289 -17.05 0.03 -8.92
C SER A 289 -18.09 0.95 -8.26
N GLU A 290 -17.69 1.84 -7.37
CA GLU A 290 -18.55 2.86 -6.74
C GLU A 290 -18.97 3.99 -7.68
N ASN A 291 -18.25 4.19 -8.77
CA ASN A 291 -18.54 5.21 -9.78
C ASN A 291 -19.51 4.71 -10.85
N VAL A 292 -19.75 3.39 -10.94
CA VAL A 292 -20.72 2.81 -11.85
C VAL A 292 -22.15 3.08 -11.34
N ARG A 293 -22.93 3.82 -12.13
CA ARG A 293 -24.32 4.18 -11.85
C ARG A 293 -25.27 3.24 -12.61
N LEU A 294 -26.37 2.87 -11.96
CA LEU A 294 -27.38 1.98 -12.52
C LEU A 294 -28.66 2.78 -12.82
N HIS A 295 -29.26 2.55 -13.99
CA HIS A 295 -30.46 3.23 -14.48
C HIS A 295 -31.47 2.22 -15.01
N ASP A 296 -32.76 2.44 -14.71
CA ASP A 296 -33.85 1.57 -15.17
C ASP A 296 -34.32 1.91 -16.60
N ARG A 297 -33.92 3.06 -17.15
CA ARG A 297 -34.36 3.55 -18.44
C ARG A 297 -33.17 3.86 -19.34
N ASP A 298 -33.43 3.75 -20.67
CA ASP A 298 -32.48 4.15 -21.71
C ASP A 298 -32.24 5.67 -21.67
N THR A 299 -31.35 6.09 -20.85
CA THR A 299 -30.84 7.47 -20.73
C THR A 299 -29.32 7.38 -20.72
N GLU A 300 -28.70 7.49 -21.88
CA GLU A 300 -27.22 7.60 -21.99
C GLU A 300 -26.44 6.61 -21.11
N GLY A 301 -26.40 5.33 -21.50
CA GLY A 301 -25.64 4.32 -20.76
C GLY A 301 -25.44 3.04 -21.57
N LEU A 302 -24.57 2.19 -21.10
CA LEU A 302 -24.29 0.87 -21.65
C LEU A 302 -25.39 -0.09 -21.21
N PRO A 303 -26.07 -0.82 -22.15
CA PRO A 303 -27.06 -1.84 -21.81
C PRO A 303 -26.35 -3.03 -21.10
N ALA A 304 -26.93 -3.45 -19.99
CA ALA A 304 -26.39 -4.52 -19.17
C ALA A 304 -27.47 -5.42 -18.57
N THR A 305 -27.11 -6.67 -18.29
CA THR A 305 -27.96 -7.63 -17.57
C THR A 305 -27.39 -7.84 -16.18
N VAL A 306 -28.22 -7.78 -15.15
CA VAL A 306 -27.83 -8.07 -13.78
C VAL A 306 -27.59 -9.57 -13.61
N LEU A 307 -26.37 -9.98 -13.31
CA LEU A 307 -26.04 -11.38 -13.07
C LEU A 307 -26.28 -11.77 -11.61
N GLU A 308 -25.81 -10.95 -10.68
CA GLU A 308 -25.77 -11.31 -9.26
C GLU A 308 -25.80 -10.07 -8.36
N LYS A 309 -26.32 -10.24 -7.14
CA LYS A 309 -26.29 -9.23 -6.09
C LYS A 309 -25.75 -9.82 -4.80
N ASN A 310 -24.67 -9.23 -4.30
CA ASN A 310 -24.02 -9.64 -3.05
C ASN A 310 -23.95 -8.47 -2.08
N PHE A 311 -24.30 -8.72 -0.81
CA PHE A 311 -24.15 -7.74 0.26
C PHE A 311 -23.09 -8.21 1.26
N ALA A 312 -22.01 -7.45 1.35
CA ALA A 312 -20.92 -7.73 2.26
C ALA A 312 -20.32 -6.43 2.85
N GLY A 313 -20.04 -6.41 4.14
CA GLY A 313 -19.35 -5.30 4.80
C GLY A 313 -20.06 -3.94 4.70
N GLY A 314 -21.40 -3.93 4.62
CA GLY A 314 -22.17 -2.69 4.48
C GLY A 314 -22.29 -2.18 3.05
N GLN A 315 -21.66 -2.86 2.08
CA GLN A 315 -21.75 -2.55 0.64
C GLN A 315 -22.57 -3.59 -0.10
N LEU A 316 -23.45 -3.11 -0.98
CA LEU A 316 -24.12 -3.93 -2.00
C LEU A 316 -23.23 -3.91 -3.24
N ARG A 317 -22.90 -5.10 -3.76
CA ARG A 317 -22.23 -5.30 -5.03
C ARG A 317 -23.20 -5.90 -6.02
N VAL A 318 -23.32 -5.28 -7.19
CA VAL A 318 -24.15 -5.73 -8.29
C VAL A 318 -23.22 -6.07 -9.44
N THR A 319 -23.19 -7.34 -9.84
CA THR A 319 -22.44 -7.82 -10.99
C THR A 319 -23.31 -7.71 -12.24
N LEU A 320 -22.79 -7.06 -13.26
CA LEU A 320 -23.43 -6.76 -14.53
C LEU A 320 -22.70 -7.45 -15.67
N GLN A 321 -23.41 -7.85 -16.69
CA GLN A 321 -22.85 -8.30 -17.96
C GLN A 321 -23.30 -7.36 -19.10
N LEU A 322 -22.35 -6.80 -19.82
CA LEU A 322 -22.59 -6.02 -21.03
C LEU A 322 -22.91 -6.94 -22.21
N GLN A 323 -23.32 -6.37 -23.34
CA GLN A 323 -23.72 -7.12 -24.54
C GLN A 323 -22.55 -7.91 -25.18
N ASP A 324 -21.33 -7.45 -25.01
CA ASP A 324 -20.08 -8.09 -25.46
C ASP A 324 -19.53 -9.14 -24.45
N HIS A 325 -20.35 -9.50 -23.45
CA HIS A 325 -20.00 -10.39 -22.34
C HIS A 325 -18.98 -9.82 -21.31
N THR A 326 -18.56 -8.57 -21.44
CA THR A 326 -17.74 -7.90 -20.41
C THR A 326 -18.50 -7.83 -19.10
N VAL A 327 -17.81 -8.19 -17.99
CA VAL A 327 -18.42 -8.20 -16.65
C VAL A 327 -17.96 -6.95 -15.89
N LEU A 328 -18.94 -6.21 -15.35
CA LEU A 328 -18.73 -5.04 -14.51
C LEU A 328 -19.31 -5.26 -13.12
N THR A 329 -18.70 -4.62 -12.13
CA THR A 329 -19.23 -4.54 -10.77
C THR A 329 -19.61 -3.10 -10.45
N ALA A 330 -20.83 -2.88 -9.99
CA ALA A 330 -21.26 -1.63 -9.35
C ALA A 330 -21.36 -1.82 -7.85
N SER A 331 -20.83 -0.88 -7.06
CA SER A 331 -20.86 -0.94 -5.59
C SER A 331 -21.62 0.25 -5.00
N ARG A 332 -22.42 0.01 -3.96
CA ARG A 332 -23.17 1.05 -3.23
C ARG A 332 -23.18 0.76 -1.73
N TYR A 333 -23.21 1.81 -0.91
CA TYR A 333 -23.48 1.65 0.50
C TYR A 333 -24.96 1.37 0.76
N GLY A 334 -25.24 0.47 1.72
CA GLY A 334 -26.60 0.05 2.09
C GLY A 334 -27.08 -1.17 1.31
N ILE A 335 -28.18 -1.77 1.78
CA ILE A 335 -28.74 -3.02 1.23
C ILE A 335 -29.87 -2.80 0.24
N ASN A 336 -30.48 -1.61 0.24
CA ASN A 336 -31.66 -1.33 -0.54
C ASN A 336 -31.31 -1.10 -2.02
N THR A 337 -31.86 -1.93 -2.90
CA THR A 337 -31.88 -1.73 -4.34
C THR A 337 -33.16 -2.36 -4.93
N GLU A 338 -33.76 -1.68 -5.87
CA GLU A 338 -34.92 -2.21 -6.66
C GLU A 338 -34.46 -3.16 -7.77
N VAL A 339 -33.16 -3.19 -8.08
CA VAL A 339 -32.57 -4.00 -9.14
C VAL A 339 -32.66 -5.50 -8.79
N ARG A 340 -33.09 -6.33 -9.78
CA ARG A 340 -33.26 -7.79 -9.64
C ARG A 340 -32.31 -8.55 -10.57
N GLU A 341 -31.91 -9.75 -10.14
CA GLU A 341 -31.15 -10.66 -11.00
C GLU A 341 -31.93 -11.02 -12.26
N GLY A 342 -31.26 -11.08 -13.40
CA GLY A 342 -31.83 -11.25 -14.72
C GLY A 342 -32.47 -9.99 -15.32
N GLN A 343 -32.55 -8.88 -14.57
CA GLN A 343 -33.13 -7.64 -15.09
C GLN A 343 -32.16 -6.99 -16.09
N GLN A 344 -32.71 -6.47 -17.17
CA GLN A 344 -31.99 -5.59 -18.08
C GLN A 344 -32.06 -4.16 -17.57
N ILE A 345 -30.91 -3.53 -17.49
CA ILE A 345 -30.71 -2.16 -16.99
C ILE A 345 -29.69 -1.44 -17.87
N PHE A 346 -29.48 -0.17 -17.60
CA PHE A 346 -28.38 0.60 -18.18
C PHE A 346 -27.38 0.96 -17.09
N CYS A 347 -26.09 0.98 -17.42
CA CYS A 347 -25.05 1.47 -16.54
C CYS A 347 -24.25 2.59 -17.21
N SER A 348 -23.84 3.56 -16.41
CA SER A 348 -23.04 4.69 -16.85
C SER A 348 -22.01 5.09 -15.78
N PHE A 349 -21.05 5.87 -16.17
CA PHE A 349 -20.10 6.55 -15.29
C PHE A 349 -19.73 7.90 -15.92
N ARG A 350 -19.21 8.81 -15.12
CA ARG A 350 -18.81 10.11 -15.63
C ARG A 350 -17.48 9.99 -16.39
N PRO A 351 -17.23 10.85 -17.40
CA PRO A 351 -15.97 10.83 -18.14
C PRO A 351 -14.72 10.91 -17.27
N GLU A 352 -14.74 11.72 -16.21
CA GLU A 352 -13.65 11.87 -15.26
C GLU A 352 -13.40 10.64 -14.37
N ASP A 353 -14.37 9.70 -14.28
CA ASP A 353 -14.28 8.46 -13.50
C ASP A 353 -13.63 7.31 -14.32
N ALA A 354 -13.45 7.50 -15.63
CA ALA A 354 -12.80 6.53 -16.52
C ALA A 354 -11.34 6.93 -16.75
N VAL A 355 -10.43 6.21 -16.13
CA VAL A 355 -8.99 6.51 -16.17
C VAL A 355 -8.28 5.59 -17.16
N LEU A 356 -7.48 6.17 -18.06
CA LEU A 356 -6.62 5.43 -18.99
C LEU A 356 -5.48 4.75 -18.22
N VAL A 357 -5.28 3.45 -18.44
CA VAL A 357 -4.24 2.63 -17.81
C VAL A 357 -3.44 1.85 -18.84
N ASP A 358 -2.33 1.22 -18.41
CA ASP A 358 -1.45 0.36 -19.23
C ASP A 358 -0.86 1.07 -20.46
N ARG A 359 -0.53 2.35 -20.35
CA ARG A 359 0.18 3.07 -21.40
C ARG A 359 1.68 2.77 -21.34
N GLU A 360 2.36 2.72 -22.49
CA GLU A 360 3.78 2.33 -22.60
C GLU A 360 4.74 3.11 -21.68
N GLU A 361 4.40 4.35 -21.32
CA GLU A 361 5.19 5.20 -20.41
C GLU A 361 5.02 4.83 -18.92
N ALA A 362 4.16 3.86 -18.57
CA ALA A 362 3.94 3.46 -17.17
C ALA A 362 5.12 2.68 -16.56
N TYR A 363 6.11 2.33 -17.37
CA TYR A 363 7.23 1.45 -16.98
C TYR A 363 8.60 2.15 -16.98
N GLU A 364 8.69 3.47 -17.22
CA GLU A 364 9.90 4.28 -17.02
C GLU A 364 9.89 4.93 -15.61
#